data_2e70f92d62018160bf11a5a7c39b8f5b
#
_entry.id   2e70f92d62018160bf11a5a7c39b8f5b
#
_cell.length_a   1.000
_cell.length_b   1.000
_cell.length_c   1.000
_cell.angle_alpha   90.00
_cell.angle_beta   90.00
_cell.angle_gamma   90.00
#
_symmetry.space_group_name_H-M   'P 1'
#
loop_
_entity.id
_entity.type
_entity.pdbx_description
1 polymer ?
#
loop_
_entity_poly.entity_id
_entity_poly.type
_entity_poly.pdbx_seq_one_letter_code
_entity_poly.pdbx_strand_id
1 'polypeptide(L)'
;MDIIKDKINNFFKWVKGTELVELNAIDVKEDPVRPELSLEFRTSYGRKIYGLKYEDEIEGIICIAYTNDIPHSVKELDLMSQNANFKKDANTAVAYTVWSRKRGAGREIMHKAIAFMKNKKEIKKLVTLSPLTPMATHYHIRNGAKLIKINPTTQNFEYAL
;
A
#
# COMPACT_ATOMS: atom_id res chain seq x y z
N MET A 1 4.92 -27.26 -15.66
CA MET A 1 5.01 -26.35 -16.81
C MET A 1 4.67 -24.92 -16.42
N ASP A 2 3.55 -24.68 -15.76
CA ASP A 2 3.12 -23.33 -15.38
C ASP A 2 4.05 -22.66 -14.37
N ILE A 3 4.60 -23.43 -13.44
CA ILE A 3 5.55 -22.94 -12.43
C ILE A 3 6.83 -22.41 -13.10
N ILE A 4 7.32 -23.09 -14.14
CA ILE A 4 8.52 -22.67 -14.88
C ILE A 4 8.24 -21.40 -15.66
N LYS A 5 7.09 -21.31 -16.35
CA LYS A 5 6.67 -20.11 -17.06
C LYS A 5 6.54 -18.90 -16.10
N ASP A 6 5.94 -19.11 -14.93
CA ASP A 6 5.79 -18.07 -13.93
C ASP A 6 7.15 -17.55 -13.42
N LYS A 7 8.10 -18.45 -13.17
CA LYS A 7 9.45 -18.08 -12.76
C LYS A 7 10.19 -17.30 -13.85
N ILE A 8 10.06 -17.70 -15.09
CA ILE A 8 10.68 -17.02 -16.24
C ILE A 8 10.04 -15.64 -16.41
N ASN A 9 8.71 -15.54 -16.37
CA ASN A 9 8.01 -14.27 -16.49
C ASN A 9 8.39 -13.31 -15.35
N ASN A 10 8.52 -13.81 -14.12
CA ASN A 10 8.94 -13.00 -12.99
C ASN A 10 10.37 -12.51 -13.13
N PHE A 11 11.27 -13.35 -13.66
CA PHE A 11 12.64 -12.96 -13.98
C PHE A 11 12.69 -11.84 -15.03
N PHE A 12 11.94 -11.96 -16.11
CA PHE A 12 11.88 -10.94 -17.16
C PHE A 12 11.28 -9.62 -16.64
N LYS A 13 10.27 -9.68 -15.80
CA LYS A 13 9.73 -8.48 -15.14
C LYS A 13 10.79 -7.77 -14.32
N TRP A 14 11.56 -8.55 -13.54
CA TRP A 14 12.63 -7.98 -12.73
C TRP A 14 13.71 -7.31 -13.59
N VAL A 15 14.10 -7.94 -14.70
CA VAL A 15 15.11 -7.41 -15.63
C VAL A 15 14.59 -6.19 -16.40
N LYS A 16 13.35 -6.23 -16.90
CA LYS A 16 12.74 -5.10 -17.63
C LYS A 16 12.31 -3.97 -16.71
N GLY A 17 12.11 -4.29 -15.43
CA GLY A 17 11.65 -3.34 -14.44
C GLY A 17 10.13 -3.17 -14.42
N THR A 18 9.60 -3.13 -13.23
CA THR A 18 8.28 -2.59 -12.95
C THR A 18 8.47 -1.22 -12.30
N GLU A 19 7.46 -0.38 -12.34
CA GLU A 19 7.52 0.92 -11.68
C GLU A 19 6.24 1.19 -10.91
N LEU A 20 6.38 1.94 -9.83
CA LEU A 20 5.24 2.44 -9.07
C LEU A 20 4.79 3.75 -9.71
N VAL A 21 3.54 3.80 -10.16
CA VAL A 21 2.98 5.00 -10.82
C VAL A 21 1.76 5.48 -10.05
N GLU A 22 1.55 6.79 -10.02
CA GLU A 22 0.34 7.36 -9.44
C GLU A 22 -0.84 7.15 -10.38
N LEU A 23 -1.98 6.72 -9.83
CA LEU A 23 -3.23 6.52 -10.56
C LEU A 23 -4.27 7.55 -10.13
N ASN A 24 -4.98 8.11 -11.09
CA ASN A 24 -6.06 9.07 -10.83
C ASN A 24 -7.41 8.37 -10.58
N ALA A 25 -7.56 7.15 -11.06
CA ALA A 25 -8.82 6.41 -10.96
C ALA A 25 -8.57 4.91 -10.94
N ILE A 26 -9.44 4.21 -10.21
CA ILE A 26 -9.54 2.75 -10.16
C ILE A 26 -11.00 2.37 -10.06
N ASP A 27 -11.33 1.12 -10.34
CA ASP A 27 -12.62 0.56 -9.94
C ASP A 27 -12.52 0.15 -8.46
N VAL A 28 -13.13 0.94 -7.57
CA VAL A 28 -13.07 0.70 -6.12
C VAL A 28 -13.68 -0.63 -5.71
N LYS A 29 -14.62 -1.16 -6.51
CA LYS A 29 -15.24 -2.46 -6.24
C LYS A 29 -14.27 -3.62 -6.40
N GLU A 30 -13.17 -3.41 -7.12
CA GLU A 30 -12.10 -4.40 -7.27
C GLU A 30 -11.31 -4.59 -5.97
N ASP A 31 -11.32 -3.63 -5.06
CA ASP A 31 -10.61 -3.70 -3.80
C ASP A 31 -11.23 -4.78 -2.88
N PRO A 32 -10.53 -5.89 -2.61
CA PRO A 32 -11.08 -6.96 -1.79
C PRO A 32 -11.06 -6.64 -0.30
N VAL A 33 -10.36 -5.58 0.09
CA VAL A 33 -10.14 -5.23 1.50
C VAL A 33 -11.09 -4.14 1.95
N ARG A 34 -11.20 -3.06 1.20
CA ARG A 34 -12.00 -1.87 1.56
C ARG A 34 -12.82 -1.36 0.38
N PRO A 35 -13.71 -2.18 -0.19
CA PRO A 35 -14.51 -1.77 -1.35
C PRO A 35 -15.47 -0.60 -1.07
N GLU A 36 -15.76 -0.35 0.21
CA GLU A 36 -16.62 0.74 0.66
C GLU A 36 -15.98 2.13 0.57
N LEU A 37 -14.65 2.21 0.45
CA LEU A 37 -13.98 3.50 0.33
C LEU A 37 -14.09 4.04 -1.09
N SER A 38 -14.62 5.25 -1.21
CA SER A 38 -14.83 5.90 -2.51
C SER A 38 -13.53 6.29 -3.18
N LEU A 39 -13.59 6.55 -4.48
CA LEU A 39 -12.45 7.09 -5.21
C LEU A 39 -12.06 8.47 -4.66
N GLU A 40 -13.04 9.29 -4.30
CA GLU A 40 -12.80 10.60 -3.69
C GLU A 40 -12.02 10.47 -2.39
N PHE A 41 -12.39 9.54 -1.52
CA PHE A 41 -11.63 9.27 -0.28
C PHE A 41 -10.16 8.99 -0.60
N ARG A 42 -9.91 8.13 -1.59
CA ARG A 42 -8.57 7.63 -1.92
C ARG A 42 -7.66 8.68 -2.56
N THR A 43 -8.22 9.78 -3.03
CA THR A 43 -7.49 10.82 -3.77
C THR A 43 -7.56 12.20 -3.12
N SER A 44 -8.23 12.33 -1.97
CA SER A 44 -8.37 13.59 -1.24
C SER A 44 -7.32 13.72 -0.14
N TYR A 45 -7.05 14.96 0.25
CA TYR A 45 -6.18 15.29 1.39
C TYR A 45 -4.78 14.68 1.30
N GLY A 46 -4.21 14.70 0.11
CA GLY A 46 -2.88 14.16 -0.13
C GLY A 46 -2.81 12.65 -0.21
N ARG A 47 -3.94 11.94 -0.06
CA ARG A 47 -3.99 10.49 -0.24
C ARG A 47 -3.77 10.14 -1.70
N LYS A 48 -3.07 9.05 -1.96
CA LYS A 48 -2.65 8.64 -3.31
C LYS A 48 -2.97 7.18 -3.56
N ILE A 49 -3.28 6.89 -4.81
CA ILE A 49 -3.39 5.53 -5.33
C ILE A 49 -2.15 5.29 -6.18
N TYR A 50 -1.43 4.22 -5.90
CA TYR A 50 -0.28 3.82 -6.71
C TYR A 50 -0.53 2.47 -7.34
N GLY A 51 -0.13 2.33 -8.59
CA GLY A 51 -0.18 1.07 -9.32
C GLY A 51 1.22 0.55 -9.62
N LEU A 52 1.35 -0.76 -9.58
CA LEU A 52 2.55 -1.44 -10.05
C LEU A 52 2.41 -1.65 -11.56
N LYS A 53 3.14 -0.87 -12.33
CA LYS A 53 3.06 -0.91 -13.78
C LYS A 53 4.17 -1.79 -14.37
N TYR A 54 3.78 -2.71 -15.23
CA TYR A 54 4.67 -3.50 -16.07
C TYR A 54 4.18 -3.40 -17.51
N GLU A 55 5.00 -2.80 -18.38
CA GLU A 55 4.60 -2.44 -19.75
C GLU A 55 3.35 -1.55 -19.70
N ASP A 56 2.26 -1.95 -20.34
CA ASP A 56 1.01 -1.16 -20.36
C ASP A 56 -0.03 -1.62 -19.33
N GLU A 57 0.33 -2.56 -18.44
CA GLU A 57 -0.60 -3.14 -17.48
C GLU A 57 -0.29 -2.73 -16.05
N ILE A 58 -1.36 -2.52 -15.27
CA ILE A 58 -1.28 -2.35 -13.83
C ILE A 58 -1.51 -3.72 -13.17
N GLU A 59 -0.51 -4.22 -12.47
CA GLU A 59 -0.53 -5.57 -11.91
C GLU A 59 -0.88 -5.62 -10.42
N GLY A 60 -0.81 -4.50 -9.75
CA GLY A 60 -1.17 -4.39 -8.34
C GLY A 60 -1.49 -2.95 -8.00
N ILE A 61 -2.19 -2.76 -6.89
CA ILE A 61 -2.63 -1.43 -6.44
C ILE A 61 -2.38 -1.31 -4.94
N ILE A 62 -1.89 -0.16 -4.53
CA ILE A 62 -1.72 0.20 -3.11
C ILE A 62 -2.25 1.62 -2.90
N CYS A 63 -3.06 1.80 -1.87
CA CYS A 63 -3.56 3.11 -1.48
C CYS A 63 -2.87 3.57 -0.21
N ILE A 64 -2.36 4.78 -0.24
CA ILE A 64 -1.53 5.35 0.83
C ILE A 64 -2.09 6.69 1.27
N ALA A 65 -2.21 6.86 2.58
CA ALA A 65 -2.46 8.13 3.22
C ALA A 65 -1.18 8.63 3.89
N TYR A 66 -1.05 9.93 3.99
CA TYR A 66 0.10 10.56 4.65
C TYR A 66 -0.37 11.27 5.91
N THR A 67 0.20 10.88 7.02
CA THR A 67 -0.17 11.37 8.36
C THR A 67 1.07 11.79 9.14
N ASN A 68 0.87 12.26 10.36
CA ASN A 68 1.95 12.53 11.31
C ASN A 68 1.87 11.65 12.56
N ASP A 69 1.00 10.65 12.54
CA ASP A 69 0.87 9.65 13.59
C ASP A 69 0.27 8.36 13.00
N ILE A 70 0.20 7.29 13.78
CA ILE A 70 -0.30 6.00 13.34
C ILE A 70 -1.79 5.89 13.63
N PRO A 71 -2.65 5.82 12.60
CA PRO A 71 -4.09 5.68 12.81
C PRO A 71 -4.45 4.24 13.21
N HIS A 72 -5.47 4.10 14.05
CA HIS A 72 -5.96 2.81 14.51
C HIS A 72 -7.32 2.43 13.92
N SER A 73 -7.90 3.31 13.12
CA SER A 73 -9.18 3.11 12.44
C SER A 73 -9.21 3.92 11.16
N VAL A 74 -10.17 3.62 10.29
CA VAL A 74 -10.38 4.41 9.05
C VAL A 74 -10.77 5.85 9.41
N LYS A 75 -11.56 6.03 10.45
CA LYS A 75 -11.95 7.37 10.92
C LYS A 75 -10.73 8.19 11.35
N GLU A 76 -9.83 7.60 12.12
CA GLU A 76 -8.58 8.26 12.51
C GLU A 76 -7.69 8.52 11.30
N LEU A 77 -7.60 7.57 10.37
CA LEU A 77 -6.86 7.76 9.12
C LEU A 77 -7.34 9.00 8.37
N ASP A 78 -8.65 9.15 8.25
CA ASP A 78 -9.27 10.28 7.56
C ASP A 78 -8.93 11.60 8.26
N LEU A 79 -9.15 11.69 9.57
CA LEU A 79 -8.89 12.91 10.34
C LEU A 79 -7.39 13.26 10.37
N MET A 80 -6.53 12.26 10.58
CA MET A 80 -5.08 12.47 10.64
C MET A 80 -4.51 12.91 9.30
N SER A 81 -4.99 12.33 8.19
CA SER A 81 -4.50 12.72 6.86
C SER A 81 -5.00 14.11 6.47
N GLN A 82 -6.23 14.50 6.82
CA GLN A 82 -6.72 15.86 6.62
C GLN A 82 -5.85 16.86 7.37
N ASN A 83 -5.58 16.60 8.64
CA ASN A 83 -4.79 17.47 9.49
C ASN A 83 -3.34 17.61 8.99
N ALA A 84 -2.70 16.50 8.66
CA ALA A 84 -1.34 16.50 8.14
C ALA A 84 -1.23 17.22 6.80
N ASN A 85 -2.23 17.05 5.93
CA ASN A 85 -2.29 17.74 4.66
C ASN A 85 -2.43 19.26 4.82
N PHE A 86 -3.28 19.68 5.76
CA PHE A 86 -3.46 21.10 6.07
C PHE A 86 -2.18 21.72 6.62
N LYS A 87 -1.54 21.06 7.59
CA LYS A 87 -0.30 21.53 8.23
C LYS A 87 0.94 21.31 7.38
N LYS A 88 0.87 20.48 6.35
CA LYS A 88 2.01 20.09 5.51
C LYS A 88 3.17 19.47 6.30
N ASP A 89 2.83 18.70 7.33
CA ASP A 89 3.80 18.10 8.26
C ASP A 89 3.77 16.58 8.28
N ALA A 90 3.22 15.94 7.25
CA ALA A 90 3.17 14.48 7.17
C ALA A 90 4.58 13.87 7.21
N ASN A 91 4.77 12.91 8.10
CA ASN A 91 6.03 12.17 8.24
C ASN A 91 5.84 10.65 8.21
N THR A 92 4.59 10.19 8.09
CA THR A 92 4.21 8.78 8.12
C THR A 92 3.38 8.45 6.89
N ALA A 93 3.79 7.42 6.16
CA ALA A 93 2.99 6.85 5.09
C ALA A 93 2.20 5.66 5.64
N VAL A 94 0.91 5.63 5.38
CA VAL A 94 -0.01 4.59 5.87
C VAL A 94 -0.61 3.86 4.69
N ALA A 95 -0.19 2.61 4.47
CA ALA A 95 -0.82 1.73 3.49
C ALA A 95 -2.10 1.17 4.11
N TYR A 96 -3.26 1.57 3.59
CA TYR A 96 -4.54 1.13 4.16
C TYR A 96 -5.26 0.11 3.32
N THR A 97 -4.85 -0.10 2.08
CA THR A 97 -5.30 -1.22 1.26
C THR A 97 -4.27 -1.53 0.19
N VAL A 98 -4.12 -2.81 -0.11
CA VAL A 98 -3.23 -3.31 -1.15
C VAL A 98 -3.83 -4.58 -1.72
N TRP A 99 -3.81 -4.70 -3.04
CA TRP A 99 -4.22 -5.93 -3.70
C TRP A 99 -3.47 -6.12 -5.01
N SER A 100 -3.46 -7.35 -5.51
CA SER A 100 -2.78 -7.70 -6.74
C SER A 100 -3.77 -8.24 -7.76
N ARG A 101 -3.46 -8.00 -9.02
CA ARG A 101 -4.17 -8.54 -10.18
C ARG A 101 -3.45 -9.74 -10.77
N LYS A 102 -2.16 -9.88 -10.44
CA LYS A 102 -1.31 -10.98 -10.94
C LYS A 102 -0.50 -11.58 -9.80
N ARG A 103 -0.20 -12.85 -9.93
CA ARG A 103 0.61 -13.60 -8.98
C ARG A 103 1.99 -12.94 -8.82
N GLY A 104 2.42 -12.79 -7.58
CA GLY A 104 3.70 -12.16 -7.24
C GLY A 104 3.66 -10.64 -7.17
N ALA A 105 2.63 -9.99 -7.72
CA ALA A 105 2.53 -8.53 -7.73
C ALA A 105 2.35 -7.95 -6.32
N GLY A 106 1.68 -8.67 -5.43
CA GLY A 106 1.50 -8.21 -4.04
C GLY A 106 2.82 -8.05 -3.29
N ARG A 107 3.75 -8.96 -3.48
CA ARG A 107 5.09 -8.85 -2.91
C ARG A 107 5.89 -7.72 -3.56
N GLU A 108 5.84 -7.65 -4.87
CA GLU A 108 6.60 -6.67 -5.63
C GLU A 108 6.16 -5.24 -5.35
N ILE A 109 4.84 -5.00 -5.25
CA ILE A 109 4.32 -3.66 -4.97
C ILE A 109 4.75 -3.17 -3.59
N MET A 110 4.82 -4.05 -2.58
CA MET A 110 5.33 -3.66 -1.27
C MET A 110 6.81 -3.29 -1.32
N HIS A 111 7.63 -4.04 -2.06
CA HIS A 111 9.04 -3.70 -2.23
C HIS A 111 9.22 -2.35 -2.92
N LYS A 112 8.42 -2.08 -3.96
CA LYS A 112 8.45 -0.79 -4.67
C LYS A 112 7.96 0.35 -3.79
N ALA A 113 6.93 0.13 -2.99
CA ALA A 113 6.42 1.12 -2.05
C ALA A 113 7.47 1.46 -0.97
N ILE A 114 8.15 0.47 -0.43
CA ILE A 114 9.23 0.68 0.54
C ILE A 114 10.34 1.53 -0.08
N ALA A 115 10.80 1.17 -1.28
CA ALA A 115 11.85 1.91 -1.97
C ALA A 115 11.42 3.35 -2.27
N PHE A 116 10.18 3.54 -2.69
CA PHE A 116 9.60 4.86 -2.95
C PHE A 116 9.59 5.73 -1.69
N MET A 117 9.17 5.16 -0.55
CA MET A 117 9.12 5.90 0.71
C MET A 117 10.52 6.21 1.27
N LYS A 118 11.48 5.33 1.06
CA LYS A 118 12.89 5.60 1.43
C LYS A 118 13.43 6.86 0.74
N ASN A 119 12.99 7.13 -0.48
CA ASN A 119 13.44 8.28 -1.26
C ASN A 119 12.70 9.58 -0.92
N LYS A 120 11.63 9.51 -0.12
CA LYS A 120 10.91 10.69 0.37
C LYS A 120 11.52 11.14 1.69
N LYS A 121 12.28 12.23 1.68
CA LYS A 121 13.03 12.71 2.87
C LYS A 121 12.13 12.99 4.06
N GLU A 122 10.93 13.52 3.81
CA GLU A 122 9.97 13.86 4.87
C GLU A 122 9.32 12.64 5.51
N ILE A 123 9.29 11.49 4.83
CA ILE A 123 8.64 10.29 5.34
C ILE A 123 9.64 9.47 6.16
N LYS A 124 9.34 9.30 7.45
CA LYS A 124 10.18 8.60 8.41
C LYS A 124 9.68 7.20 8.75
N LYS A 125 8.39 6.94 8.52
CA LYS A 125 7.76 5.66 8.82
C LYS A 125 6.85 5.21 7.69
N LEU A 126 6.83 3.92 7.44
CA LEU A 126 5.84 3.26 6.59
C LEU A 126 5.11 2.24 7.45
N VAL A 127 3.85 2.50 7.72
CA VAL A 127 2.99 1.62 8.52
C VAL A 127 1.78 1.20 7.71
N THR A 128 1.01 0.25 8.23
CA THR A 128 -0.24 -0.17 7.61
C THR A 128 -1.41 0.11 8.53
N LEU A 129 -2.60 0.20 7.96
CA LEU A 129 -3.86 0.07 8.66
C LEU A 129 -4.58 -1.11 8.02
N SER A 130 -4.43 -2.29 8.63
CA SER A 130 -4.85 -3.56 8.04
C SER A 130 -6.07 -4.12 8.74
N PRO A 131 -6.91 -4.91 8.05
CA PRO A 131 -7.99 -5.64 8.73
C PRO A 131 -7.43 -6.73 9.64
N LEU A 132 -8.19 -7.10 10.68
CA LEU A 132 -7.85 -8.19 11.58
C LEU A 132 -8.17 -9.55 10.93
N THR A 133 -7.43 -9.92 9.90
CA THR A 133 -7.61 -11.20 9.21
C THR A 133 -6.30 -11.98 9.17
N PRO A 134 -6.35 -13.32 9.19
CA PRO A 134 -5.14 -14.13 9.02
C PRO A 134 -4.42 -13.83 7.71
N MET A 135 -5.17 -13.57 6.64
CA MET A 135 -4.59 -13.27 5.33
C MET A 135 -3.74 -11.99 5.36
N ALA A 136 -4.26 -10.90 5.96
CA ALA A 136 -3.52 -9.66 6.07
C ALA A 136 -2.27 -9.82 6.94
N THR A 137 -2.41 -10.49 8.07
CA THR A 137 -1.28 -10.78 8.98
C THR A 137 -0.18 -11.54 8.23
N HIS A 138 -0.55 -12.62 7.57
CA HIS A 138 0.38 -13.47 6.84
C HIS A 138 1.11 -12.70 5.73
N TYR A 139 0.37 -11.90 4.99
CA TYR A 139 0.90 -11.09 3.89
C TYR A 139 1.96 -10.10 4.39
N HIS A 140 1.66 -9.33 5.42
CA HIS A 140 2.59 -8.31 5.91
C HIS A 140 3.81 -8.90 6.61
N ILE A 141 3.62 -9.95 7.43
CA ILE A 141 4.75 -10.62 8.09
C ILE A 141 5.66 -11.27 7.05
N ARG A 142 5.09 -11.93 6.03
CA ARG A 142 5.87 -12.54 4.94
C ARG A 142 6.69 -11.50 4.17
N ASN A 143 6.17 -10.29 4.02
CA ASN A 143 6.88 -9.21 3.34
C ASN A 143 7.87 -8.46 4.23
N GLY A 144 8.08 -8.91 5.47
CA GLY A 144 9.11 -8.38 6.35
C GLY A 144 8.67 -7.31 7.32
N ALA A 145 7.36 -7.06 7.45
CA ALA A 145 6.84 -6.10 8.41
C ALA A 145 6.80 -6.68 9.82
N LYS A 146 6.77 -5.80 10.82
CA LYS A 146 6.56 -6.15 12.23
C LYS A 146 5.18 -5.70 12.65
N LEU A 147 4.47 -6.57 13.38
CA LEU A 147 3.22 -6.20 14.05
C LEU A 147 3.54 -5.23 15.18
N ILE A 148 2.99 -4.03 15.16
CA ILE A 148 3.22 -3.01 16.19
C ILE A 148 2.00 -2.76 17.07
N LYS A 149 0.79 -3.03 16.59
CA LYS A 149 -0.42 -2.85 17.39
C LYS A 149 -1.59 -3.64 16.86
N ILE A 150 -2.41 -4.18 17.80
CA ILE A 150 -3.72 -4.76 17.53
C ILE A 150 -4.77 -3.82 18.11
N ASN A 151 -5.72 -3.39 17.26
CA ASN A 151 -6.80 -2.49 17.62
C ASN A 151 -8.14 -3.26 17.65
N PRO A 152 -9.25 -2.66 18.07
CA PRO A 152 -10.54 -3.37 18.12
C PRO A 152 -10.97 -4.00 16.79
N THR A 153 -10.73 -3.34 15.66
CA THR A 153 -11.15 -3.84 14.34
C THR A 153 -10.04 -3.84 13.29
N THR A 154 -8.83 -3.39 13.66
CA THR A 154 -7.69 -3.27 12.75
C THR A 154 -6.41 -3.71 13.43
N GLN A 155 -5.34 -3.75 12.65
CA GLN A 155 -3.98 -3.94 13.16
C GLN A 155 -2.99 -3.11 12.34
N ASN A 156 -1.89 -2.75 12.97
CA ASN A 156 -0.85 -1.97 12.32
C ASN A 156 0.44 -2.79 12.22
N PHE A 157 1.02 -2.79 11.05
CA PHE A 157 2.36 -3.32 10.79
C PHE A 157 3.29 -2.17 10.44
N GLU A 158 4.57 -2.34 10.70
CA GLU A 158 5.59 -1.37 10.30
C GLU A 158 6.64 -2.04 9.43
N TYR A 159 6.97 -1.39 8.32
CA TYR A 159 8.07 -1.75 7.43
C TYR A 159 9.27 -0.85 7.72
N ALA A 160 10.45 -1.44 7.85
CA ALA A 160 11.68 -0.66 8.05
C ALA A 160 11.99 0.18 6.79
N LEU A 161 12.30 1.45 7.00
CA LEU A 161 12.76 2.35 5.94
C LEU A 161 14.24 2.66 5.99
#